data_51e7096d039f97144e04583ac742cf25
#
_entry.id   51e7096d039f97144e04583ac742cf25
#
_cell.length_a   1.000
_cell.length_b   1.000
_cell.length_c   1.000
_cell.angle_alpha   90.00
_cell.angle_beta   90.00
_cell.angle_gamma   90.00
#
_symmetry.space_group_name_H-M   'P 1'
#
loop_
_entity.id
_entity.type
_entity.pdbx_description
1 polymer ?
#
loop_
_entity_poly.entity_id
_entity_poly.type
_entity_poly.pdbx_seq_one_letter_code
_entity_poly.pdbx_strand_id
1 'polypeptide(L)'
;AYVNLKQIELNRSQDDDGLYQYADFNNSLQALFGSDRLLHPQDFQTVYGWLEDLRLPEAVVLMLVSSMIRTRGKRFVFSKAEPVAREWADKNIRTEADAEEWLRQHGAQGDAIRQIYRRLGIRHAISQPEEELYVKWTKEWGFDQKTILAACDETVKGTPTFGYLNGILERMY
;
A
#
# COMPACT_ATOMS: atom_id res chain seq x y z
N ALA A 1 16.28 -19.44 9.66
CA ALA A 1 17.74 -19.51 9.90
C ALA A 1 18.51 -19.87 8.62
N TYR A 2 18.03 -20.82 7.82
CA TYR A 2 18.74 -21.35 6.64
C TYR A 2 18.86 -20.33 5.47
N VAL A 3 17.82 -19.50 5.29
CA VAL A 3 17.84 -18.47 4.23
C VAL A 3 18.78 -17.33 4.57
N ASN A 4 18.90 -16.99 5.84
CA ASN A 4 19.83 -15.96 6.30
C ASN A 4 21.29 -16.34 6.04
N LEU A 5 21.65 -17.60 6.18
CA LEU A 5 23.02 -18.10 5.93
C LEU A 5 23.37 -18.10 4.43
N LYS A 6 22.45 -18.54 3.56
CA LYS A 6 22.66 -18.47 2.10
C LYS A 6 22.70 -17.04 1.57
N GLN A 7 21.89 -16.15 2.14
CA GLN A 7 21.92 -14.73 1.79
C GLN A 7 23.25 -14.10 2.23
N ILE A 8 23.75 -14.50 3.39
CA ILE A 8 25.06 -14.12 3.91
C ILE A 8 26.18 -14.64 2.97
N GLU A 9 26.08 -15.85 2.46
CA GLU A 9 27.07 -16.42 1.54
C GLU A 9 27.04 -15.79 0.14
N LEU A 10 25.88 -15.43 -0.38
CA LEU A 10 25.72 -14.74 -1.67
C LEU A 10 26.25 -13.30 -1.61
N ASN A 11 26.03 -12.61 -0.49
CA ASN A 11 26.56 -11.26 -0.28
C ASN A 11 28.08 -11.25 0.00
N ARG A 12 28.62 -12.35 0.58
CA ARG A 12 30.06 -12.50 0.82
C ARG A 12 30.93 -12.52 -0.45
N SER A 13 30.32 -12.81 -1.59
CA SER A 13 31.00 -12.81 -2.88
C SER A 13 31.03 -11.46 -3.58
N GLN A 14 30.35 -10.44 -3.06
CA GLN A 14 30.26 -9.14 -3.72
C GLN A 14 30.82 -7.94 -2.94
N ASP A 15 30.83 -7.92 -1.62
CA ASP A 15 31.55 -6.92 -0.80
C ASP A 15 31.33 -7.18 0.69
N ASP A 16 32.38 -7.27 1.48
CA ASP A 16 32.30 -7.50 2.94
C ASP A 16 31.57 -6.37 3.70
N ASP A 17 31.48 -5.16 3.12
CA ASP A 17 30.77 -4.01 3.69
C ASP A 17 29.26 -4.02 3.40
N GLY A 18 28.82 -4.65 2.31
CA GLY A 18 27.40 -4.75 1.94
C GLY A 18 26.58 -5.67 2.84
N LEU A 19 27.24 -6.59 3.53
CA LEU A 19 26.60 -7.62 4.36
C LEU A 19 25.91 -7.06 5.60
N TYR A 20 26.47 -6.00 6.17
CA TYR A 20 25.94 -5.32 7.36
C TYR A 20 24.98 -4.18 7.01
N GLN A 21 25.09 -3.62 5.80
CA GLN A 21 24.34 -2.47 5.37
C GLN A 21 22.82 -2.76 5.31
N TYR A 22 22.42 -3.98 4.95
CA TYR A 22 21.02 -4.35 4.77
C TYR A 22 20.50 -5.39 5.77
N ALA A 23 21.29 -5.74 6.81
CA ALA A 23 20.90 -6.78 7.76
C ALA A 23 19.57 -6.44 8.48
N ASP A 24 19.44 -5.24 8.99
CA ASP A 24 18.22 -4.78 9.68
C ASP A 24 17.06 -4.65 8.70
N PHE A 25 17.32 -4.11 7.51
CA PHE A 25 16.32 -4.02 6.45
C PHE A 25 15.82 -5.41 6.03
N ASN A 26 16.70 -6.37 5.81
CA ASN A 26 16.33 -7.75 5.45
C ASN A 26 15.46 -8.40 6.51
N ASN A 27 15.78 -8.20 7.79
CA ASN A 27 14.98 -8.68 8.90
C ASN A 27 13.59 -8.02 8.92
N SER A 28 13.52 -6.73 8.70
CA SER A 28 12.26 -5.99 8.62
C SER A 28 11.42 -6.44 7.43
N LEU A 29 12.03 -6.64 6.27
CA LEU A 29 11.36 -7.13 5.08
C LEU A 29 10.79 -8.53 5.28
N GLN A 30 11.59 -9.46 5.80
CA GLN A 30 11.13 -10.82 6.11
C GLN A 30 10.01 -10.81 7.15
N ALA A 31 10.08 -9.94 8.15
CA ALA A 31 9.06 -9.81 9.20
C ALA A 31 7.68 -9.45 8.65
N LEU A 32 7.59 -8.71 7.55
CA LEU A 32 6.32 -8.40 6.89
C LEU A 32 5.57 -9.64 6.40
N PHE A 33 6.31 -10.69 6.05
CA PHE A 33 5.75 -11.97 5.58
C PHE A 33 5.56 -12.98 6.71
N GLY A 34 6.26 -12.79 7.83
CA GLY A 34 6.23 -13.72 8.98
C GLY A 34 6.69 -15.11 8.57
N SER A 35 6.02 -16.14 9.11
CA SER A 35 6.24 -17.55 8.76
C SER A 35 5.49 -18.00 7.50
N ASP A 36 4.58 -17.18 6.98
CA ASP A 36 3.71 -17.55 5.85
C ASP A 36 4.48 -17.63 4.52
N ARG A 37 5.57 -16.86 4.41
CA ARG A 37 6.44 -16.89 3.24
C ARG A 37 7.88 -16.63 3.63
N LEU A 38 8.74 -17.56 3.27
CA LEU A 38 10.18 -17.37 3.34
C LEU A 38 10.66 -16.73 2.02
N LEU A 39 11.31 -15.56 2.13
CA LEU A 39 11.80 -14.83 0.96
C LEU A 39 13.01 -15.55 0.35
N HIS A 40 13.06 -15.60 -0.96
CA HIS A 40 14.16 -16.15 -1.72
C HIS A 40 15.23 -15.08 -2.00
N PRO A 41 16.49 -15.48 -2.28
CA PRO A 41 17.54 -14.54 -2.68
C PRO A 41 17.14 -13.63 -3.84
N GLN A 42 16.38 -14.12 -4.79
CA GLN A 42 15.89 -13.34 -5.93
C GLN A 42 14.92 -12.22 -5.49
N ASP A 43 14.10 -12.45 -4.47
CA ASP A 43 13.21 -11.43 -3.92
C ASP A 43 14.02 -10.28 -3.32
N PHE A 44 15.05 -10.60 -2.55
CA PHE A 44 15.97 -9.58 -1.99
C PHE A 44 16.72 -8.81 -3.07
N GLN A 45 17.20 -9.48 -4.12
CA GLN A 45 17.90 -8.82 -5.23
C GLN A 45 16.99 -7.81 -5.94
N THR A 46 15.74 -8.15 -6.17
CA THR A 46 14.76 -7.24 -6.77
C THR A 46 14.59 -5.99 -5.91
N VAL A 47 14.46 -6.18 -4.60
CA VAL A 47 14.27 -5.08 -3.64
C VAL A 47 15.54 -4.23 -3.51
N TYR A 48 16.72 -4.83 -3.55
CA TYR A 48 17.99 -4.07 -3.55
C TYR A 48 18.10 -3.17 -4.79
N GLY A 49 17.61 -3.61 -5.95
CA GLY A 49 17.50 -2.73 -7.12
C GLY A 49 16.66 -1.48 -6.84
N TRP A 50 15.58 -1.60 -6.05
CA TRP A 50 14.78 -0.44 -5.66
C TRP A 50 15.53 0.51 -4.71
N LEU A 51 16.35 -0.04 -3.81
CA LEU A 51 17.18 0.76 -2.91
C LEU A 51 18.33 1.45 -3.64
N GLU A 52 19.05 0.72 -4.49
CA GLU A 52 20.30 1.15 -5.10
C GLU A 52 20.10 1.89 -6.44
N ASP A 53 19.33 1.31 -7.36
CA ASP A 53 19.11 1.88 -8.69
C ASP A 53 18.04 2.97 -8.67
N LEU A 54 16.92 2.74 -8.01
CA LEU A 54 15.84 3.71 -7.88
C LEU A 54 16.03 4.68 -6.71
N ARG A 55 16.98 4.39 -5.82
CA ARG A 55 17.32 5.19 -4.63
C ARG A 55 16.12 5.47 -3.72
N LEU A 56 15.21 4.50 -3.62
CA LEU A 56 14.11 4.58 -2.68
C LEU A 56 14.63 4.33 -1.25
N PRO A 57 14.23 5.13 -0.25
CA PRO A 57 14.59 4.87 1.15
C PRO A 57 14.04 3.53 1.64
N GLU A 58 14.74 2.89 2.58
CA GLU A 58 14.35 1.60 3.15
C GLU A 58 12.92 1.62 3.71
N ALA A 59 12.57 2.65 4.47
CA ALA A 59 11.23 2.80 5.04
C ALA A 59 10.15 2.88 3.95
N VAL A 60 10.42 3.57 2.86
CA VAL A 60 9.51 3.71 1.71
C VAL A 60 9.34 2.37 0.99
N VAL A 61 10.43 1.61 0.80
CA VAL A 61 10.38 0.27 0.21
C VAL A 61 9.56 -0.69 1.07
N LEU A 62 9.74 -0.66 2.39
CA LEU A 62 8.94 -1.47 3.32
C LEU A 62 7.44 -1.12 3.23
N MET A 63 7.11 0.15 3.09
CA MET A 63 5.71 0.58 2.89
C MET A 63 5.14 0.10 1.56
N LEU A 64 5.92 0.14 0.49
CA LEU A 64 5.53 -0.40 -0.81
C LEU A 64 5.22 -1.89 -0.71
N VAL A 65 6.11 -2.67 -0.11
CA VAL A 65 5.91 -4.11 0.10
C VAL A 65 4.70 -4.39 0.98
N SER A 66 4.52 -3.65 2.08
CA SER A 66 3.35 -3.76 2.94
C SER A 66 2.05 -3.51 2.18
N SER A 67 2.03 -2.52 1.29
CA SER A 67 0.87 -2.22 0.46
C SER A 67 0.57 -3.34 -0.55
N MET A 68 1.61 -3.95 -1.12
CA MET A 68 1.47 -5.09 -2.02
C MET A 68 0.90 -6.32 -1.30
N ILE A 69 1.37 -6.59 -0.08
CA ILE A 69 0.84 -7.68 0.77
C ILE A 69 -0.65 -7.45 1.04
N ARG A 70 -1.03 -6.22 1.37
CA ARG A 70 -2.42 -5.86 1.70
C ARG A 70 -3.36 -5.99 0.50
N THR A 71 -2.90 -5.66 -0.70
CA THR A 71 -3.71 -5.65 -1.91
C THR A 71 -3.67 -6.97 -2.69
N ARG A 72 -2.57 -7.68 -2.66
CA ARG A 72 -2.33 -8.90 -3.45
C ARG A 72 -2.02 -10.15 -2.62
N GLY A 73 -1.89 -10.01 -1.31
CA GLY A 73 -1.52 -11.08 -0.40
C GLY A 73 -0.02 -11.34 -0.35
N LYS A 74 0.40 -12.13 0.63
CA LYS A 74 1.83 -12.42 0.90
C LYS A 74 2.56 -13.18 -0.20
N ARG A 75 1.83 -13.78 -1.13
CA ARG A 75 2.41 -14.56 -2.26
C ARG A 75 2.57 -13.75 -3.55
N PHE A 76 2.44 -12.43 -3.51
CA PHE A 76 2.67 -11.61 -4.69
C PHE A 76 4.09 -11.80 -5.25
N VAL A 77 4.24 -11.62 -6.54
CA VAL A 77 5.53 -11.70 -7.22
C VAL A 77 6.21 -10.33 -7.19
N PHE A 78 7.41 -10.24 -6.62
CA PHE A 78 8.15 -8.97 -6.46
C PHE A 78 8.35 -8.22 -7.78
N SER A 79 8.64 -8.91 -8.87
CA SER A 79 8.79 -8.26 -10.19
C SER A 79 7.50 -7.57 -10.67
N LYS A 80 6.33 -7.96 -10.16
CA LYS A 80 5.05 -7.29 -10.46
C LYS A 80 4.88 -5.97 -9.71
N ALA A 81 5.66 -5.72 -8.67
CA ALA A 81 5.70 -4.45 -7.96
C ALA A 81 6.70 -3.44 -8.58
N GLU A 82 7.55 -3.87 -9.48
CA GLU A 82 8.55 -3.02 -10.14
C GLU A 82 7.95 -1.75 -10.78
N PRO A 83 6.82 -1.80 -11.50
CA PRO A 83 6.21 -0.60 -12.06
C PRO A 83 5.83 0.43 -10.99
N VAL A 84 5.35 -0.03 -9.83
CA VAL A 84 5.00 0.86 -8.71
C VAL A 84 6.25 1.46 -8.08
N ALA A 85 7.31 0.67 -7.89
CA ALA A 85 8.58 1.15 -7.37
C ALA A 85 9.18 2.26 -8.28
N ARG A 86 9.14 2.06 -9.59
CA ARG A 86 9.59 3.07 -10.57
C ARG A 86 8.73 4.32 -10.52
N GLU A 87 7.41 4.17 -10.46
CA GLU A 87 6.51 5.31 -10.34
C GLU A 87 6.78 6.12 -9.07
N TRP A 88 7.02 5.45 -7.94
CA TRP A 88 7.37 6.12 -6.69
C TRP A 88 8.70 6.87 -6.79
N ALA A 89 9.70 6.28 -7.45
CA ALA A 89 10.96 6.96 -7.70
C ALA A 89 10.79 8.19 -8.62
N ASP A 90 10.03 8.06 -9.70
CA ASP A 90 9.76 9.14 -10.66
C ASP A 90 8.98 10.31 -10.03
N LYS A 91 8.06 9.99 -9.12
CA LYS A 91 7.29 10.98 -8.37
C LYS A 91 8.02 11.52 -7.13
N ASN A 92 9.27 11.14 -6.95
CA ASN A 92 10.10 11.58 -5.84
C ASN A 92 9.49 11.30 -4.46
N ILE A 93 8.87 10.13 -4.31
CA ILE A 93 8.36 9.66 -3.01
C ILE A 93 9.55 9.20 -2.19
N ARG A 94 9.92 9.98 -1.17
CA ARG A 94 11.14 9.80 -0.37
C ARG A 94 10.89 9.66 1.13
N THR A 95 9.67 9.92 1.57
CA THR A 95 9.29 9.83 2.97
C THR A 95 8.11 8.90 3.16
N GLU A 96 7.90 8.43 4.38
CA GLU A 96 6.71 7.65 4.73
C GLU A 96 5.44 8.46 4.49
N ALA A 97 5.45 9.77 4.79
CA ALA A 97 4.32 10.65 4.56
C ALA A 97 3.97 10.77 3.08
N ASP A 98 4.97 10.89 2.20
CA ASP A 98 4.76 10.90 0.74
C ASP A 98 4.14 9.59 0.27
N ALA A 99 4.63 8.46 0.78
CA ALA A 99 4.13 7.13 0.45
C ALA A 99 2.68 6.94 0.95
N GLU A 100 2.37 7.38 2.16
CA GLU A 100 1.00 7.36 2.70
C GLU A 100 0.04 8.17 1.84
N GLU A 101 0.43 9.38 1.43
CA GLU A 101 -0.38 10.23 0.57
C GLU A 101 -0.59 9.57 -0.81
N TRP A 102 0.46 9.01 -1.40
CA TRP A 102 0.33 8.30 -2.66
C TRP A 102 -0.63 7.10 -2.54
N LEU A 103 -0.51 6.32 -1.47
CA LEU A 103 -1.37 5.16 -1.20
C LEU A 103 -2.82 5.58 -0.95
N ARG A 104 -3.05 6.69 -0.28
CA ARG A 104 -4.39 7.27 -0.09
C ARG A 104 -5.05 7.54 -1.44
N GLN A 105 -4.30 8.08 -2.40
CA GLN A 105 -4.82 8.44 -3.71
C GLN A 105 -4.92 7.25 -4.68
N HIS A 106 -4.02 6.27 -4.61
CA HIS A 106 -3.81 5.25 -5.64
C HIS A 106 -3.89 3.80 -5.14
N GLY A 107 -4.03 3.57 -3.85
CA GLY A 107 -4.22 2.23 -3.30
C GLY A 107 -5.63 1.68 -3.55
N ALA A 108 -5.85 0.40 -3.23
CA ALA A 108 -7.16 -0.24 -3.39
C ALA A 108 -8.29 0.50 -2.66
N GLN A 109 -8.01 1.03 -1.47
CA GLN A 109 -8.94 1.88 -0.72
C GLN A 109 -9.20 3.20 -1.45
N GLY A 110 -8.16 3.84 -1.99
CA GLY A 110 -8.27 5.03 -2.80
C GLY A 110 -9.11 4.79 -4.05
N ASP A 111 -8.93 3.66 -4.73
CA ASP A 111 -9.73 3.29 -5.89
C ASP A 111 -11.21 3.10 -5.54
N ALA A 112 -11.49 2.47 -4.41
CA ALA A 112 -12.85 2.32 -3.91
C ALA A 112 -13.51 3.67 -3.58
N ILE A 113 -12.79 4.58 -2.92
CA ILE A 113 -13.25 5.94 -2.63
C ILE A 113 -13.48 6.73 -3.93
N ARG A 114 -12.61 6.57 -4.95
CA ARG A 114 -12.81 7.22 -6.25
C ARG A 114 -14.06 6.74 -6.98
N GLN A 115 -14.44 5.49 -6.82
CA GLN A 115 -15.71 5.01 -7.37
C GLN A 115 -16.88 5.76 -6.73
N ILE A 116 -16.83 6.02 -5.43
CA ILE A 116 -17.81 6.83 -4.72
C ILE A 116 -17.78 8.27 -5.26
N TYR A 117 -16.59 8.87 -5.40
CA TYR A 117 -16.42 10.21 -5.96
C TYR A 117 -17.07 10.37 -7.34
N ARG A 118 -16.86 9.38 -8.21
CA ARG A 118 -17.50 9.38 -9.54
C ARG A 118 -19.02 9.36 -9.46
N ARG A 119 -19.58 8.58 -8.53
CA ARG A 119 -21.04 8.55 -8.31
C ARG A 119 -21.58 9.88 -7.77
N LEU A 120 -20.84 10.54 -6.89
CA LEU A 120 -21.22 11.80 -6.28
C LEU A 120 -20.85 13.03 -7.13
N GLY A 121 -20.07 12.88 -8.19
CA GLY A 121 -19.56 13.99 -9.00
C GLY A 121 -18.47 14.80 -8.33
N ILE A 122 -17.76 14.23 -7.35
CA ILE A 122 -16.64 14.87 -6.64
C ILE A 122 -15.37 14.84 -7.52
N ARG A 123 -14.65 15.95 -7.61
CA ARG A 123 -13.47 16.09 -8.49
C ARG A 123 -12.17 16.44 -7.77
N HIS A 124 -12.22 16.78 -6.48
CA HIS A 124 -11.00 17.03 -5.72
C HIS A 124 -10.26 15.73 -5.35
N ALA A 125 -9.03 15.83 -4.86
CA ALA A 125 -8.26 14.71 -4.34
C ALA A 125 -8.91 14.16 -3.05
N ILE A 126 -8.68 12.87 -2.78
CA ILE A 126 -9.18 12.23 -1.56
C ILE A 126 -8.59 12.93 -0.34
N SER A 127 -9.45 13.38 0.55
CA SER A 127 -9.06 14.01 1.81
C SER A 127 -9.02 12.99 2.96
N GLN A 128 -8.22 13.30 3.98
CA GLN A 128 -8.13 12.44 5.15
C GLN A 128 -9.49 12.24 5.86
N PRO A 129 -10.32 13.28 6.09
CA PRO A 129 -11.64 13.09 6.69
C PRO A 129 -12.56 12.14 5.90
N GLU A 130 -12.51 12.19 4.57
CA GLU A 130 -13.30 11.30 3.72
C GLU A 130 -12.78 9.86 3.73
N GLU A 131 -11.47 9.69 3.81
CA GLU A 131 -10.85 8.38 4.02
C GLU A 131 -11.26 7.77 5.37
N GLU A 132 -11.25 8.55 6.44
CA GLU A 132 -11.69 8.13 7.77
C GLU A 132 -13.17 7.69 7.78
N LEU A 133 -14.03 8.43 7.10
CA LEU A 133 -15.44 8.03 6.94
C LEU A 133 -15.57 6.71 6.19
N TYR A 134 -14.81 6.52 5.11
CA TYR A 134 -14.84 5.27 4.37
C TYR A 134 -14.38 4.07 5.22
N VAL A 135 -13.32 4.25 6.02
CA VAL A 135 -12.84 3.23 6.96
C VAL A 135 -13.93 2.91 8.00
N LYS A 136 -14.58 3.92 8.56
CA LYS A 136 -15.71 3.76 9.48
C LYS A 136 -16.83 2.93 8.86
N TRP A 137 -17.26 3.26 7.66
CA TRP A 137 -18.34 2.54 6.97
C TRP A 137 -18.00 1.06 6.71
N THR A 138 -16.76 0.79 6.32
CA THR A 138 -16.34 -0.56 5.92
C THR A 138 -15.88 -1.41 7.10
N LYS A 139 -15.15 -0.84 8.07
CA LYS A 139 -14.55 -1.60 9.19
C LYS A 139 -15.41 -1.60 10.44
N GLU A 140 -16.02 -0.49 10.79
CA GLU A 140 -16.84 -0.40 12.01
C GLU A 140 -18.29 -0.82 11.74
N TRP A 141 -18.86 -0.32 10.67
CA TRP A 141 -20.26 -0.60 10.30
C TRP A 141 -20.44 -1.81 9.39
N GLY A 142 -19.36 -2.33 8.80
CA GLY A 142 -19.36 -3.56 8.00
C GLY A 142 -20.05 -3.46 6.65
N PHE A 143 -20.25 -2.24 6.12
CA PHE A 143 -20.82 -2.09 4.77
C PHE A 143 -19.82 -2.54 3.70
N ASP A 144 -20.32 -3.25 2.72
CA ASP A 144 -19.57 -3.56 1.51
C ASP A 144 -19.61 -2.40 0.50
N GLN A 145 -18.70 -2.42 -0.46
CA GLN A 145 -18.60 -1.39 -1.49
C GLN A 145 -19.89 -1.25 -2.30
N LYS A 146 -20.56 -2.36 -2.59
CA LYS A 146 -21.81 -2.38 -3.35
C LYS A 146 -22.93 -1.62 -2.64
N THR A 147 -23.07 -1.83 -1.33
CA THR A 147 -24.05 -1.14 -0.50
C THR A 147 -23.78 0.35 -0.43
N ILE A 148 -22.50 0.73 -0.27
CA ILE A 148 -22.10 2.15 -0.24
C ILE A 148 -22.39 2.83 -1.58
N LEU A 149 -22.07 2.19 -2.70
CA LEU A 149 -22.37 2.72 -4.03
C LEU A 149 -23.88 2.84 -4.29
N ALA A 150 -24.67 1.89 -3.82
CA ALA A 150 -26.13 1.98 -3.90
C ALA A 150 -26.69 3.15 -3.08
N ALA A 151 -26.14 3.39 -1.88
CA ALA A 151 -26.52 4.54 -1.05
C ALA A 151 -26.17 5.89 -1.72
N CYS A 152 -25.13 5.93 -2.56
CA CYS A 152 -24.81 7.14 -3.33
C CYS A 152 -25.95 7.58 -4.24
N ASP A 153 -26.72 6.66 -4.79
CA ASP A 153 -27.83 6.97 -5.70
C ASP A 153 -28.96 7.71 -4.97
N GLU A 154 -29.08 7.56 -3.66
CA GLU A 154 -30.04 8.30 -2.84
C GLU A 154 -29.58 9.75 -2.57
N THR A 155 -28.29 10.04 -2.68
CA THR A 155 -27.75 11.41 -2.49
C THR A 155 -28.16 12.36 -3.60
N VAL A 156 -28.58 11.86 -4.75
CA VAL A 156 -29.01 12.66 -5.92
C VAL A 156 -30.17 13.59 -5.59
N LYS A 157 -30.95 13.28 -4.55
CA LYS A 157 -32.05 14.10 -4.06
C LYS A 157 -31.62 15.22 -3.11
N GLY A 158 -30.34 15.29 -2.78
CA GLY A 158 -29.77 16.27 -1.85
C GLY A 158 -28.39 16.76 -2.30
N THR A 159 -27.54 17.14 -1.35
CA THR A 159 -26.15 17.55 -1.63
C THR A 159 -25.25 16.32 -1.70
N PRO A 160 -24.63 16.00 -2.86
CA PRO A 160 -23.82 14.78 -3.02
C PRO A 160 -22.44 14.93 -2.36
N THR A 161 -22.39 14.84 -1.04
CA THR A 161 -21.17 14.91 -0.23
C THR A 161 -20.99 13.64 0.61
N PHE A 162 -19.76 13.39 1.06
CA PHE A 162 -19.47 12.32 2.02
C PHE A 162 -20.23 12.50 3.34
N GLY A 163 -20.41 13.72 3.80
CA GLY A 163 -21.19 14.00 5.00
C GLY A 163 -22.67 13.59 4.83
N TYR A 164 -23.27 13.90 3.69
CA TYR A 164 -24.64 13.49 3.40
C TYR A 164 -24.76 11.96 3.24
N LEU A 165 -23.80 11.34 2.53
CA LEU A 165 -23.73 9.89 2.40
C LEU A 165 -23.55 9.20 3.77
N ASN A 166 -22.71 9.78 4.66
CA ASN A 166 -22.57 9.29 6.02
C ASN A 166 -23.90 9.27 6.77
N GLY A 167 -24.71 10.34 6.65
CA GLY A 167 -26.03 10.40 7.26
C GLY A 167 -27.02 9.35 6.73
N ILE A 168 -26.91 8.97 5.45
CA ILE A 168 -27.71 7.89 4.86
C ILE A 168 -27.26 6.54 5.45
N LEU A 169 -25.96 6.25 5.42
CA LEU A 169 -25.40 4.99 5.93
C LEU A 169 -25.62 4.82 7.44
N GLU A 170 -25.54 5.91 8.21
CA GLU A 170 -25.83 5.89 9.64
C GLU A 170 -27.28 5.47 9.95
N ARG A 171 -28.24 5.85 9.11
CA ARG A 171 -29.63 5.42 9.25
C ARG A 171 -29.85 3.97 8.84
N MET A 172 -28.97 3.40 8.04
CA MET A 172 -29.01 2.00 7.62
C MET A 172 -28.32 1.06 8.60
N TYR A 173 -27.40 1.61 9.42
CA TYR A 173 -26.62 0.87 10.43
C TYR A 173 -27.49 0.60 11.67
#